data_fd9663072e8e7abc5348cfae194d7e50
#
_entry.id   fd9663072e8e7abc5348cfae194d7e50
#
_cell.length_a   1.000
_cell.length_b   1.000
_cell.length_c   1.000
_cell.angle_alpha   90.00
_cell.angle_beta   90.00
_cell.angle_gamma   90.00
#
_symmetry.space_group_name_H-M   'P 1'
#
loop_
_entity.id
_entity.type
_entity.pdbx_description
1 polymer ?
#
loop_
_entity_poly.entity_id
_entity_poly.type
_entity_poly.pdbx_seq_one_letter_code
_entity_poly.pdbx_strand_id
1 'polypeptide(L)'
;MMITGVKITLILMAATTVTSLCLGTVIAIMRISRIKTMRVIGTLYVEIFRNIPGLFWILFFYFVFPELLPSEWGYKLNHYEYYPIVAGIIGLTVDNASYVSDILRSGRLAIPHGQREAAISTGLGRVQQYLHVLLPQMFRATLPPLGTRMVHNFKNTSLCMAITTPELTWATQQIESLTFRGIEATMIATLFYIALAGVMISAIILLEKFLKIDSTSLSKAKA
;
A
#
# COMPACT_ATOMS: atom_id res chain seq x y z
N MET A 1 -10.21 24.69 4.12
CA MET A 1 -9.04 23.92 4.54
C MET A 1 -9.34 22.42 4.67
N MET A 2 -10.23 21.96 5.56
CA MET A 2 -10.49 20.51 5.74
C MET A 2 -10.94 19.78 4.47
N ILE A 3 -11.87 20.34 3.68
CA ILE A 3 -12.32 19.72 2.42
C ILE A 3 -11.15 19.55 1.43
N THR A 4 -10.27 20.54 1.36
CA THR A 4 -9.05 20.44 0.54
C THR A 4 -8.13 19.35 1.09
N GLY A 5 -7.95 19.29 2.42
CA GLY A 5 -7.20 18.24 3.09
C GLY A 5 -7.73 16.83 2.77
N VAL A 6 -9.06 16.64 2.84
CA VAL A 6 -9.72 15.38 2.44
C VAL A 6 -9.39 15.01 0.99
N LYS A 7 -9.47 15.96 0.06
CA LYS A 7 -9.13 15.71 -1.35
C LYS A 7 -7.68 15.24 -1.52
N ILE A 8 -6.73 15.91 -0.87
CA ILE A 8 -5.31 15.51 -0.94
C ILE A 8 -5.08 14.14 -0.28
N THR A 9 -5.70 13.87 0.86
CA THR A 9 -5.67 12.54 1.49
C THR A 9 -6.15 11.45 0.54
N LEU A 10 -7.26 11.67 -0.19
CA LEU A 10 -7.78 10.71 -1.16
C LEU A 10 -6.86 10.54 -2.38
N ILE A 11 -6.24 11.63 -2.87
CA ILE A 11 -5.25 11.58 -3.94
C ILE A 11 -4.02 10.78 -3.50
N LEU A 12 -3.48 11.06 -2.32
CA LEU A 12 -2.36 10.30 -1.74
C LEU A 12 -2.71 8.83 -1.64
N MET A 13 -3.85 8.49 -1.06
CA MET A 13 -4.32 7.12 -0.91
C MET A 13 -4.43 6.41 -2.26
N ALA A 14 -5.10 7.01 -3.24
CA ALA A 14 -5.30 6.40 -4.55
C ALA A 14 -3.96 6.19 -5.28
N ALA A 15 -3.12 7.23 -5.35
CA ALA A 15 -1.81 7.17 -5.99
C ALA A 15 -0.92 6.11 -5.34
N THR A 16 -0.78 6.13 -4.00
CA THR A 16 0.06 5.18 -3.27
C THR A 16 -0.48 3.75 -3.34
N THR A 17 -1.79 3.56 -3.37
CA THR A 17 -2.39 2.23 -3.57
C THR A 17 -2.01 1.67 -4.94
N VAL A 18 -2.20 2.42 -6.02
CA VAL A 18 -1.87 1.97 -7.37
C VAL A 18 -0.38 1.71 -7.53
N THR A 19 0.46 2.66 -7.14
CA THR A 19 1.92 2.53 -7.28
C THR A 19 2.48 1.41 -6.42
N SER A 20 1.99 1.22 -5.19
CA SER A 20 2.44 0.12 -4.33
C SER A 20 1.95 -1.25 -4.78
N LEU A 21 0.75 -1.36 -5.38
CA LEU A 21 0.30 -2.59 -6.01
C LEU A 21 1.19 -2.96 -7.20
N CYS A 22 1.53 -2.00 -8.06
CA CYS A 22 2.43 -2.24 -9.18
C CYS A 22 3.83 -2.66 -8.70
N LEU A 23 4.46 -1.86 -7.86
CA LEU A 23 5.81 -2.14 -7.35
C LEU A 23 5.85 -3.43 -6.52
N GLY A 24 4.89 -3.62 -5.61
CA GLY A 24 4.79 -4.82 -4.77
C GLY A 24 4.57 -6.10 -5.57
N THR A 25 3.84 -6.02 -6.70
CA THR A 25 3.67 -7.13 -7.62
C THR A 25 5.00 -7.51 -8.29
N VAL A 26 5.75 -6.52 -8.78
CA VAL A 26 7.08 -6.74 -9.37
C VAL A 26 7.99 -7.42 -8.34
N ILE A 27 8.04 -6.90 -7.12
CA ILE A 27 8.86 -7.46 -6.04
C ILE A 27 8.40 -8.88 -5.67
N ALA A 28 7.09 -9.14 -5.61
CA ALA A 28 6.57 -10.48 -5.35
C ALA A 28 7.02 -11.47 -6.43
N ILE A 29 6.96 -11.07 -7.72
CA ILE A 29 7.44 -11.89 -8.85
C ILE A 29 8.94 -12.17 -8.70
N MET A 30 9.76 -11.16 -8.38
CA MET A 30 11.18 -11.34 -8.12
C MET A 30 11.45 -12.37 -7.01
N ARG A 31 10.73 -12.28 -5.88
CA ARG A 31 10.89 -13.16 -4.72
C ARG A 31 10.50 -14.63 -4.99
N ILE A 32 9.62 -14.88 -5.95
CA ILE A 32 9.22 -16.24 -6.35
C ILE A 32 9.98 -16.75 -7.57
N SER A 33 10.88 -15.94 -8.14
CA SER A 33 11.68 -16.27 -9.31
C SER A 33 12.62 -17.46 -9.03
N ARG A 34 12.90 -18.23 -10.07
CA ARG A 34 13.95 -19.26 -10.06
C ARG A 34 15.36 -18.66 -10.07
N ILE A 35 15.50 -17.45 -10.58
CA ILE A 35 16.78 -16.72 -10.67
C ILE A 35 17.16 -16.26 -9.27
N LYS A 36 18.26 -16.81 -8.72
CA LYS A 36 18.75 -16.53 -7.36
C LYS A 36 18.94 -15.03 -7.12
N THR A 37 19.54 -14.31 -8.06
CA THR A 37 19.80 -12.86 -7.95
C THR A 37 18.51 -12.07 -7.77
N MET A 38 17.48 -12.31 -8.61
CA MET A 38 16.18 -11.64 -8.48
C MET A 38 15.54 -11.91 -7.13
N ARG A 39 15.59 -13.17 -6.68
CA ARG A 39 15.02 -13.54 -5.38
C ARG A 39 15.72 -12.86 -4.23
N VAL A 40 17.06 -12.76 -4.26
CA VAL A 40 17.84 -12.06 -3.23
C VAL A 40 17.49 -10.58 -3.21
N ILE A 41 17.51 -9.89 -4.37
CA ILE A 41 17.18 -8.47 -4.46
C ILE A 41 15.77 -8.19 -3.94
N GLY A 42 14.77 -8.97 -4.36
CA GLY A 42 13.39 -8.81 -3.90
C GLY A 42 13.23 -9.08 -2.40
N THR A 43 14.00 -10.00 -1.83
CA THR A 43 13.97 -10.27 -0.39
C THR A 43 14.65 -9.15 0.39
N LEU A 44 15.81 -8.68 -0.05
CA LEU A 44 16.51 -7.54 0.56
C LEU A 44 15.64 -6.28 0.56
N TYR A 45 14.93 -6.01 -0.54
CA TYR A 45 13.97 -4.90 -0.59
C TYR A 45 12.98 -5.00 0.57
N VAL A 46 12.30 -6.14 0.71
CA VAL A 46 11.29 -6.30 1.76
C VAL A 46 11.88 -6.18 3.15
N GLU A 47 13.06 -6.79 3.41
CA GLU A 47 13.73 -6.69 4.70
C GLU A 47 14.12 -5.25 5.06
N ILE A 48 14.62 -4.47 4.09
CA ILE A 48 15.01 -3.08 4.33
C ILE A 48 13.77 -2.21 4.58
N PHE A 49 12.83 -2.21 3.62
CA PHE A 49 11.71 -1.25 3.65
C PHE A 49 10.66 -1.56 4.73
N ARG A 50 10.56 -2.80 5.18
CA ARG A 50 9.61 -3.22 6.21
C ARG A 50 10.13 -3.03 7.63
N ASN A 51 11.44 -3.09 7.84
CA ASN A 51 12.05 -2.96 9.17
C ASN A 51 12.32 -1.51 9.59
N ILE A 52 12.16 -0.55 8.67
CA ILE A 52 12.27 0.88 8.94
C ILE A 52 10.86 1.48 8.98
N PRO A 53 10.51 2.29 10.00
CA PRO A 53 9.18 2.92 10.08
C PRO A 53 8.86 3.74 8.82
N GLY A 54 7.61 3.63 8.31
CA GLY A 54 7.19 4.30 7.07
C GLY A 54 7.38 5.82 7.07
N LEU A 55 7.29 6.46 8.25
CA LEU A 55 7.57 7.89 8.40
C LEU A 55 9.00 8.25 7.96
N PHE A 56 10.01 7.40 8.27
CA PHE A 56 11.39 7.68 7.86
C PHE A 56 11.57 7.68 6.35
N TRP A 57 10.83 6.86 5.62
CA TRP A 57 10.87 6.86 4.16
C TRP A 57 10.29 8.14 3.58
N ILE A 58 9.21 8.68 4.17
CA ILE A 58 8.63 9.97 3.78
C ILE A 58 9.66 11.09 4.00
N LEU A 59 10.28 11.13 5.21
CA LEU A 59 11.31 12.12 5.54
C LEU A 59 12.55 11.99 4.65
N PHE A 60 12.99 10.75 4.38
CA PHE A 60 14.12 10.48 3.50
C PHE A 60 13.89 11.03 2.09
N PHE A 61 12.76 10.70 1.48
CA PHE A 61 12.46 11.18 0.13
C PHE A 61 12.23 12.69 0.06
N TYR A 62 11.81 13.32 1.15
CA TYR A 62 11.60 14.75 1.18
C TYR A 62 12.88 15.54 1.48
N PHE A 63 13.64 15.16 2.49
CA PHE A 63 14.79 15.94 2.95
C PHE A 63 16.12 15.43 2.39
N VAL A 64 16.32 14.12 2.29
CA VAL A 64 17.63 13.53 1.98
C VAL A 64 17.78 13.29 0.47
N PHE A 65 16.75 12.77 -0.18
CA PHE A 65 16.84 12.38 -1.59
C PHE A 65 17.23 13.55 -2.52
N PRO A 66 16.72 14.78 -2.39
CA PRO A 66 17.17 15.91 -3.21
C PRO A 66 18.65 16.22 -3.06
N GLU A 67 19.21 16.08 -1.83
CA GLU A 67 20.62 16.35 -1.54
C GLU A 67 21.59 15.29 -2.15
N LEU A 68 21.05 14.10 -2.47
CA LEU A 68 21.81 13.05 -3.15
C LEU A 68 21.88 13.25 -4.67
N LEU A 69 21.09 14.15 -5.22
CA LEU A 69 21.06 14.45 -6.66
C LEU A 69 22.08 15.54 -7.02
N PRO A 70 22.46 15.66 -8.30
CA PRO A 70 23.19 16.83 -8.76
C PRO A 70 22.47 18.13 -8.39
N SER A 71 23.21 19.14 -7.98
CA SER A 71 22.69 20.40 -7.41
C SER A 71 21.53 21.03 -8.18
N GLU A 72 21.57 21.01 -9.51
CA GLU A 72 20.48 21.53 -10.36
C GLU A 72 19.18 20.77 -10.19
N TRP A 73 19.23 19.44 -10.07
CA TRP A 73 18.04 18.60 -9.92
C TRP A 73 17.49 18.67 -8.51
N GLY A 74 18.36 18.66 -7.51
CA GLY A 74 17.97 18.86 -6.11
C GLY A 74 17.28 20.21 -5.91
N TYR A 75 17.88 21.28 -6.45
CA TYR A 75 17.28 22.61 -6.43
C TYR A 75 15.90 22.64 -7.10
N LYS A 76 15.74 22.09 -8.29
CA LYS A 76 14.45 22.01 -9.00
C LYS A 76 13.39 21.26 -8.21
N LEU A 77 13.75 20.16 -7.56
CA LEU A 77 12.82 19.42 -6.71
C LEU A 77 12.38 20.23 -5.50
N ASN A 78 13.32 20.82 -4.78
CA ASN A 78 13.03 21.60 -3.57
C ASN A 78 12.17 22.85 -3.85
N HIS A 79 12.19 23.36 -5.09
CA HIS A 79 11.37 24.51 -5.53
C HIS A 79 10.09 24.09 -6.27
N TYR A 80 9.83 22.80 -6.41
CA TYR A 80 8.60 22.32 -7.02
C TYR A 80 7.45 22.33 -6.01
N GLU A 81 6.43 23.12 -6.26
CA GLU A 81 5.29 23.34 -5.34
C GLU A 81 4.65 22.04 -4.83
N TYR A 82 4.53 21.03 -5.69
CA TYR A 82 3.90 19.75 -5.35
C TYR A 82 4.89 18.69 -4.84
N TYR A 83 6.15 19.07 -4.61
CA TYR A 83 7.16 18.11 -4.16
C TYR A 83 6.81 17.41 -2.86
N PRO A 84 6.22 18.05 -1.84
CA PRO A 84 5.80 17.35 -0.63
C PRO A 84 4.83 16.20 -0.93
N ILE A 85 3.88 16.40 -1.86
CA ILE A 85 2.93 15.35 -2.27
C ILE A 85 3.66 14.21 -2.97
N VAL A 86 4.57 14.52 -3.89
CA VAL A 86 5.35 13.51 -4.64
C VAL A 86 6.24 12.71 -3.70
N ALA A 87 6.97 13.37 -2.80
CA ALA A 87 7.82 12.71 -1.81
C ALA A 87 7.00 11.80 -0.87
N GLY A 88 5.82 12.27 -0.43
CA GLY A 88 4.88 11.48 0.35
C GLY A 88 4.40 10.23 -0.41
N ILE A 89 4.03 10.37 -1.69
CA ILE A 89 3.64 9.23 -2.53
C ILE A 89 4.79 8.22 -2.65
N ILE A 90 6.01 8.67 -2.91
CA ILE A 90 7.16 7.76 -3.06
C ILE A 90 7.45 7.05 -1.73
N GLY A 91 7.54 7.79 -0.62
CA GLY A 91 7.81 7.23 0.71
C GLY A 91 6.78 6.19 1.13
N LEU A 92 5.50 6.52 0.99
CA LEU A 92 4.40 5.58 1.27
C LEU A 92 4.39 4.39 0.30
N THR A 93 4.75 4.60 -0.97
CA THR A 93 4.79 3.54 -1.97
C THR A 93 5.84 2.49 -1.63
N VAL A 94 7.06 2.90 -1.30
CA VAL A 94 8.15 1.94 -1.02
C VAL A 94 7.88 1.15 0.27
N ASP A 95 7.33 1.79 1.29
CA ASP A 95 6.86 1.10 2.51
C ASP A 95 5.75 0.10 2.16
N ASN A 96 4.66 0.57 1.56
CA ASN A 96 3.48 -0.23 1.33
C ASN A 96 3.72 -1.38 0.33
N ALA A 97 4.57 -1.20 -0.69
CA ALA A 97 4.93 -2.23 -1.67
C ALA A 97 5.62 -3.43 -1.02
N SER A 98 6.37 -3.24 0.07
CA SER A 98 7.00 -4.33 0.83
C SER A 98 5.95 -5.28 1.41
N TYR A 99 4.87 -4.75 1.98
CA TYR A 99 3.74 -5.52 2.51
C TYR A 99 2.89 -6.15 1.42
N VAL A 100 2.62 -5.43 0.32
CA VAL A 100 1.92 -5.96 -0.84
C VAL A 100 2.67 -7.17 -1.41
N SER A 101 3.99 -7.06 -1.56
CA SER A 101 4.84 -8.17 -2.02
C SER A 101 4.71 -9.40 -1.12
N ASP A 102 4.67 -9.20 0.19
CA ASP A 102 4.57 -10.30 1.16
C ASP A 102 3.19 -10.98 1.10
N ILE A 103 2.13 -10.19 0.98
CA ILE A 103 0.75 -10.68 0.83
C ILE A 103 0.62 -11.52 -0.44
N LEU A 104 1.11 -11.02 -1.59
CA LEU A 104 1.04 -11.73 -2.87
C LEU A 104 1.86 -13.02 -2.85
N ARG A 105 3.06 -12.99 -2.26
CA ARG A 105 3.89 -14.18 -2.09
C ARG A 105 3.21 -15.21 -1.20
N SER A 106 2.64 -14.79 -0.08
CA SER A 106 1.91 -15.66 0.86
C SER A 106 0.67 -16.27 0.23
N GLY A 107 -0.08 -15.53 -0.58
CA GLY A 107 -1.23 -16.05 -1.32
C GLY A 107 -0.86 -17.16 -2.29
N ARG A 108 0.31 -17.06 -2.94
CA ARG A 108 0.80 -18.17 -3.76
C ARG A 108 1.17 -19.41 -2.93
N LEU A 109 1.79 -19.22 -1.77
CA LEU A 109 2.19 -20.31 -0.90
C LEU A 109 0.99 -20.98 -0.21
N ALA A 110 -0.13 -20.28 -0.09
CA ALA A 110 -1.35 -20.81 0.49
C ALA A 110 -2.07 -21.85 -0.39
N ILE A 111 -1.72 -21.95 -1.69
CA ILE A 111 -2.34 -22.93 -2.59
C ILE A 111 -1.75 -24.31 -2.32
N PRO A 112 -2.59 -25.32 -2.01
CA PRO A 112 -2.13 -26.68 -1.77
C PRO A 112 -1.40 -27.26 -2.99
N HIS A 113 -0.34 -28.01 -2.76
CA HIS A 113 0.45 -28.66 -3.84
C HIS A 113 -0.40 -29.56 -4.74
N GLY A 114 -1.39 -30.27 -4.18
CA GLY A 114 -2.30 -31.11 -4.93
C GLY A 114 -3.11 -30.42 -6.01
N GLN A 115 -3.39 -29.09 -5.86
CA GLN A 115 -4.06 -28.30 -6.90
C GLN A 115 -3.20 -28.19 -8.17
N ARG A 116 -1.90 -28.05 -8.01
CA ARG A 116 -0.96 -28.03 -9.13
C ARG A 116 -0.80 -29.40 -9.75
N GLU A 117 -0.72 -30.44 -8.95
CA GLU A 117 -0.61 -31.83 -9.43
C GLU A 117 -1.85 -32.25 -10.19
N ALA A 118 -3.05 -31.92 -9.68
CA ALA A 118 -4.30 -32.14 -10.38
C ALA A 118 -4.34 -31.42 -11.74
N ALA A 119 -3.90 -30.15 -11.78
CA ALA A 119 -3.82 -29.39 -13.03
C ALA A 119 -2.83 -30.00 -14.05
N ILE A 120 -1.74 -30.59 -13.59
CA ILE A 120 -0.80 -31.35 -14.46
C ILE A 120 -1.46 -32.62 -15.00
N SER A 121 -2.16 -33.36 -14.14
CA SER A 121 -2.83 -34.64 -14.52
C SER A 121 -3.95 -34.42 -15.55
N THR A 122 -4.55 -33.24 -15.62
CA THR A 122 -5.54 -32.88 -16.67
C THR A 122 -4.91 -32.48 -18.01
N GLY A 123 -3.58 -32.57 -18.16
CA GLY A 123 -2.88 -32.22 -19.39
C GLY A 123 -2.73 -30.73 -19.68
N LEU A 124 -3.07 -29.86 -18.72
CA LEU A 124 -2.95 -28.40 -18.88
C LEU A 124 -1.48 -27.98 -19.03
N GLY A 125 -1.19 -27.16 -20.04
CA GLY A 125 0.12 -26.52 -20.21
C GLY A 125 0.41 -25.55 -19.06
N ARG A 126 1.69 -25.21 -18.82
CA ARG A 126 2.12 -24.36 -17.68
C ARG A 126 1.38 -23.04 -17.60
N VAL A 127 1.14 -22.37 -18.73
CA VAL A 127 0.40 -21.10 -18.78
C VAL A 127 -1.06 -21.30 -18.39
N GLN A 128 -1.68 -22.37 -18.89
CA GLN A 128 -3.08 -22.70 -18.57
C GLN A 128 -3.26 -23.06 -17.09
N GLN A 129 -2.32 -23.82 -16.50
CA GLN A 129 -2.29 -24.08 -15.05
C GLN A 129 -2.27 -22.78 -14.25
N TYR A 130 -1.43 -21.83 -14.66
CA TYR A 130 -1.35 -20.54 -13.99
C TYR A 130 -2.64 -19.72 -14.14
N LEU A 131 -3.13 -19.52 -15.35
CA LEU A 131 -4.26 -18.63 -15.64
C LEU A 131 -5.59 -19.18 -15.13
N HIS A 132 -5.83 -20.50 -15.26
CA HIS A 132 -7.15 -21.07 -14.97
C HIS A 132 -7.26 -21.72 -13.58
N VAL A 133 -6.13 -22.10 -12.97
CA VAL A 133 -6.16 -22.83 -11.68
C VAL A 133 -5.51 -22.02 -10.57
N LEU A 134 -4.27 -21.56 -10.76
CA LEU A 134 -3.51 -20.94 -9.66
C LEU A 134 -3.88 -19.48 -9.45
N LEU A 135 -3.91 -18.68 -10.49
CA LEU A 135 -4.15 -17.21 -10.41
C LEU A 135 -5.51 -16.86 -9.79
N PRO A 136 -6.64 -17.51 -10.17
CA PRO A 136 -7.93 -17.25 -9.53
C PRO A 136 -7.94 -17.57 -8.02
N GLN A 137 -7.26 -18.66 -7.63
CA GLN A 137 -7.15 -19.03 -6.23
C GLN A 137 -6.24 -18.07 -5.46
N MET A 138 -5.08 -17.68 -6.04
CA MET A 138 -4.21 -16.65 -5.48
C MET A 138 -4.95 -15.35 -5.26
N PHE A 139 -5.71 -14.88 -6.25
CA PHE A 139 -6.47 -13.64 -6.17
C PHE A 139 -7.45 -13.67 -4.98
N ARG A 140 -8.23 -14.75 -4.86
CA ARG A 140 -9.15 -14.93 -3.73
C ARG A 140 -8.44 -14.95 -2.37
N ALA A 141 -7.28 -15.59 -2.29
CA ALA A 141 -6.51 -15.69 -1.05
C ALA A 141 -5.84 -14.36 -0.65
N THR A 142 -5.51 -13.49 -1.63
CA THR A 142 -4.80 -12.24 -1.38
C THR A 142 -5.71 -11.03 -1.22
N LEU A 143 -6.93 -11.07 -1.74
CA LEU A 143 -7.83 -9.91 -1.75
C LEU A 143 -8.16 -9.40 -0.34
N PRO A 144 -8.56 -10.25 0.66
CA PRO A 144 -8.87 -9.75 2.00
C PRO A 144 -7.68 -9.07 2.69
N PRO A 145 -6.46 -9.66 2.75
CA PRO A 145 -5.32 -8.99 3.36
C PRO A 145 -4.86 -7.77 2.56
N LEU A 146 -5.02 -7.72 1.23
CA LEU A 146 -4.76 -6.51 0.44
C LEU A 146 -5.76 -5.40 0.80
N GLY A 147 -7.05 -5.72 0.95
CA GLY A 147 -8.05 -4.76 1.39
C GLY A 147 -7.71 -4.14 2.74
N THR A 148 -7.36 -4.97 3.73
CA THR A 148 -6.88 -4.50 5.04
C THR A 148 -5.65 -3.61 4.90
N ARG A 149 -4.68 -3.99 4.05
CA ARG A 149 -3.48 -3.18 3.82
C ARG A 149 -3.80 -1.82 3.17
N MET A 150 -4.79 -1.75 2.28
CA MET A 150 -5.24 -0.49 1.67
C MET A 150 -5.83 0.48 2.71
N VAL A 151 -6.61 -0.03 3.67
CA VAL A 151 -7.11 0.78 4.80
C VAL A 151 -5.96 1.27 5.68
N HIS A 152 -4.93 0.45 5.91
CA HIS A 152 -3.71 0.88 6.60
C HIS A 152 -2.98 1.98 5.82
N ASN A 153 -2.81 1.81 4.50
CA ASN A 153 -2.19 2.81 3.64
C ASN A 153 -2.93 4.15 3.69
N PHE A 154 -4.28 4.12 3.67
CA PHE A 154 -5.10 5.32 3.85
C PHE A 154 -4.79 6.04 5.16
N LYS A 155 -4.72 5.32 6.29
CA LYS A 155 -4.37 5.93 7.60
C LYS A 155 -2.95 6.50 7.60
N ASN A 156 -2.01 5.84 6.94
CA ASN A 156 -0.62 6.28 6.87
C ASN A 156 -0.43 7.56 6.04
N THR A 157 -1.42 7.98 5.22
CA THR A 157 -1.33 9.29 4.53
C THR A 157 -1.21 10.46 5.50
N SER A 158 -1.73 10.33 6.73
CA SER A 158 -1.58 11.32 7.81
C SER A 158 -0.12 11.59 8.20
N LEU A 159 0.79 10.65 7.97
CA LEU A 159 2.22 10.85 8.24
C LEU A 159 2.85 11.90 7.32
N CYS A 160 2.23 12.18 6.16
CA CYS A 160 2.72 13.19 5.22
C CYS A 160 2.59 14.62 5.76
N MET A 161 1.85 14.83 6.86
CA MET A 161 1.85 16.12 7.56
C MET A 161 3.25 16.53 8.01
N ALA A 162 4.12 15.57 8.34
CA ALA A 162 5.49 15.82 8.80
C ALA A 162 6.37 16.51 7.75
N ILE A 163 5.98 16.45 6.48
CA ILE A 163 6.64 17.12 5.35
C ILE A 163 5.76 18.22 4.75
N THR A 164 4.87 18.80 5.56
CA THR A 164 3.98 19.90 5.20
C THR A 164 3.04 19.63 4.02
N THR A 165 2.79 18.35 3.68
CA THR A 165 1.78 17.97 2.68
C THR A 165 0.40 18.40 3.17
N PRO A 166 -0.39 19.20 2.39
CA PRO A 166 -1.65 19.79 2.86
C PRO A 166 -2.82 18.79 2.86
N GLU A 167 -2.59 17.61 3.49
CA GLU A 167 -3.60 16.59 3.71
C GLU A 167 -4.46 16.91 4.96
N LEU A 168 -5.39 16.03 5.32
CA LEU A 168 -6.39 16.28 6.36
C LEU A 168 -5.79 16.59 7.75
N THR A 169 -4.74 15.87 8.16
CA THR A 169 -4.09 16.07 9.47
C THR A 169 -3.32 17.39 9.51
N TRP A 170 -2.61 17.71 8.42
CA TRP A 170 -1.97 19.01 8.27
C TRP A 170 -3.00 20.15 8.32
N ALA A 171 -4.13 20.02 7.61
CA ALA A 171 -5.21 21.00 7.63
C ALA A 171 -5.76 21.22 9.06
N THR A 172 -5.82 20.15 9.86
CA THR A 172 -6.23 20.20 11.26
C THR A 172 -5.27 21.06 12.10
N GLN A 173 -3.95 20.82 11.95
CA GLN A 173 -2.94 21.62 12.64
C GLN A 173 -2.97 23.12 12.23
N GLN A 174 -3.20 23.40 10.94
CA GLN A 174 -3.32 24.78 10.47
C GLN A 174 -4.54 25.48 11.08
N ILE A 175 -5.68 24.79 11.21
CA ILE A 175 -6.86 25.36 11.86
C ILE A 175 -6.59 25.59 13.34
N GLU A 176 -5.94 24.66 14.03
CA GLU A 176 -5.55 24.82 15.42
C GLU A 176 -4.66 26.06 15.62
N SER A 177 -3.60 26.20 14.82
CA SER A 177 -2.67 27.33 14.93
C SER A 177 -3.32 28.69 14.65
N LEU A 178 -4.32 28.74 13.78
CA LEU A 178 -5.01 29.98 13.40
C LEU A 178 -6.17 30.37 14.35
N THR A 179 -6.82 29.35 14.94
CA THR A 179 -8.08 29.58 15.70
C THR A 179 -7.99 29.23 17.18
N PHE A 180 -6.91 28.55 17.61
CA PHE A 180 -6.74 27.97 18.94
C PHE A 180 -7.83 26.95 19.33
N ARG A 181 -8.52 26.36 18.34
CA ARG A 181 -9.58 25.36 18.50
C ARG A 181 -9.09 23.96 18.10
N GLY A 182 -8.03 23.49 18.74
CA GLY A 182 -7.41 22.20 18.41
C GLY A 182 -8.31 21.00 18.66
N ILE A 183 -9.09 21.03 19.74
CA ILE A 183 -9.99 19.93 20.11
C ILE A 183 -11.08 19.76 19.05
N GLU A 184 -11.78 20.83 18.69
CA GLU A 184 -12.85 20.81 17.70
C GLU A 184 -12.32 20.38 16.31
N ALA A 185 -11.17 20.93 15.91
CA ALA A 185 -10.54 20.60 14.64
C ALA A 185 -10.16 19.11 14.58
N THR A 186 -9.56 18.57 15.65
CA THR A 186 -9.16 17.17 15.75
C THR A 186 -10.38 16.24 15.78
N MET A 187 -11.44 16.58 16.50
CA MET A 187 -12.67 15.80 16.52
C MET A 187 -13.30 15.71 15.13
N ILE A 188 -13.38 16.82 14.40
CA ILE A 188 -13.94 16.84 13.04
C ILE A 188 -13.07 16.00 12.09
N ALA A 189 -11.74 16.12 12.14
CA ALA A 189 -10.83 15.31 11.34
C ALA A 189 -10.97 13.82 11.66
N THR A 190 -11.11 13.46 12.93
CA THR A 190 -11.33 12.08 13.37
C THR A 190 -12.62 11.52 12.78
N LEU A 191 -13.72 12.29 12.77
CA LEU A 191 -14.96 11.88 12.13
C LEU A 191 -14.81 11.65 10.63
N PHE A 192 -14.06 12.51 9.92
CA PHE A 192 -13.74 12.30 8.51
C PHE A 192 -12.93 11.01 8.30
N TYR A 193 -11.90 10.74 9.11
CA TYR A 193 -11.12 9.51 9.02
C TYR A 193 -11.96 8.26 9.27
N ILE A 194 -12.84 8.29 10.28
CA ILE A 194 -13.75 7.17 10.59
C ILE A 194 -14.73 6.95 9.43
N ALA A 195 -15.36 7.99 8.91
CA ALA A 195 -16.31 7.90 7.82
C ALA A 195 -15.65 7.34 6.55
N LEU A 196 -14.49 7.87 6.15
CA LEU A 196 -13.76 7.42 4.96
C LEU A 196 -13.27 5.97 5.13
N ALA A 197 -12.72 5.62 6.29
CA ALA A 197 -12.33 4.24 6.57
C ALA A 197 -13.53 3.29 6.53
N GLY A 198 -14.68 3.69 7.08
CA GLY A 198 -15.91 2.93 7.04
C GLY A 198 -16.41 2.68 5.62
N VAL A 199 -16.37 3.69 4.76
CA VAL A 199 -16.70 3.55 3.33
C VAL A 199 -15.75 2.56 2.64
N MET A 200 -14.45 2.67 2.88
CA MET A 200 -13.45 1.76 2.29
C MET A 200 -13.67 0.31 2.74
N ILE A 201 -13.85 0.10 4.05
CA ILE A 201 -14.09 -1.24 4.61
C ILE A 201 -15.37 -1.83 4.03
N SER A 202 -16.44 -1.05 3.95
CA SER A 202 -17.71 -1.49 3.37
C SER A 202 -17.55 -1.88 1.89
N ALA A 203 -16.81 -1.09 1.11
CA ALA A 203 -16.52 -1.39 -0.29
C ALA A 203 -15.72 -2.70 -0.45
N ILE A 204 -14.73 -2.93 0.43
CA ILE A 204 -13.93 -4.17 0.43
C ILE A 204 -14.82 -5.38 0.76
N ILE A 205 -15.66 -5.29 1.81
CA ILE A 205 -16.58 -6.36 2.20
C ILE A 205 -17.58 -6.67 1.07
N LEU A 206 -18.12 -5.66 0.40
CA LEU A 206 -19.01 -5.85 -0.74
C LEU A 206 -18.31 -6.55 -1.90
N LEU A 207 -17.06 -6.17 -2.19
CA LEU A 207 -16.25 -6.81 -3.22
C LEU A 207 -15.97 -8.28 -2.88
N GLU A 208 -15.61 -8.58 -1.62
CA GLU A 208 -15.41 -9.96 -1.16
C GLU A 208 -16.67 -10.81 -1.32
N LYS A 209 -17.82 -10.27 -0.92
CA LYS A 209 -19.11 -10.95 -1.10
C LYS A 209 -19.45 -11.19 -2.57
N PHE A 210 -19.25 -10.19 -3.42
CA PHE A 210 -19.47 -10.31 -4.85
C PHE A 210 -18.62 -11.40 -5.49
N LEU A 211 -17.36 -11.50 -5.07
CA LEU A 211 -16.41 -12.51 -5.55
C LEU A 211 -16.54 -13.89 -4.84
N LYS A 212 -17.54 -14.02 -3.94
CA LYS A 212 -17.77 -15.24 -3.14
C LYS A 212 -16.51 -15.70 -2.40
N ILE A 213 -15.78 -14.75 -1.81
CA ILE A 213 -14.60 -15.02 -1.00
C ILE A 213 -15.06 -15.23 0.43
N ASP A 214 -14.95 -16.46 0.92
CA ASP A 214 -15.28 -16.79 2.31
C ASP A 214 -14.02 -16.61 3.17
N SER A 215 -13.87 -15.42 3.74
CA SER A 215 -12.74 -15.07 4.61
C SER A 215 -12.69 -15.91 5.90
N THR A 216 -13.83 -16.46 6.32
CA THR A 216 -13.95 -17.34 7.51
C THR A 216 -13.41 -18.76 7.25
N SER A 217 -13.48 -19.26 6.03
CA SER A 217 -12.97 -20.59 5.68
C SER A 217 -11.44 -20.67 5.69
N LEU A 218 -10.76 -19.55 5.37
CA LEU A 218 -9.29 -19.45 5.40
C LEU A 218 -8.72 -19.47 6.85
N SER A 219 -9.50 -19.02 7.83
CA SER A 219 -9.13 -19.09 9.25
C SER A 219 -9.23 -20.50 9.82
N LYS A 220 -10.23 -21.28 9.38
CA LYS A 220 -10.45 -22.66 9.86
C LYS A 220 -9.47 -23.69 9.28
N ALA A 221 -8.82 -23.40 8.17
CA ALA A 221 -7.80 -24.28 7.57
C ALA A 221 -6.42 -24.18 8.25
N LYS A 222 -6.25 -23.29 9.23
CA LYS A 222 -5.02 -23.09 10.01
C LYS A 222 -5.11 -23.60 11.46
N ALA A 223 -6.26 -24.07 11.88
CA ALA A 223 -6.48 -24.72 13.17
C ALA A 223 -6.50 -26.24 13.01
#